data_6e5fbf41bfe94691fd3a03a73834ec63
#
_entry.id   6e5fbf41bfe94691fd3a03a73834ec63
#
_cell.length_a   1.000
_cell.length_b   1.000
_cell.length_c   1.000
_cell.angle_alpha   90.00
_cell.angle_beta   90.00
_cell.angle_gamma   90.00
#
_symmetry.space_group_name_H-M   'P 1'
#
loop_
_entity.id
_entity.type
_entity.pdbx_description
1 polymer ?
#
loop_
_entity_poly.entity_id
_entity_poly.type
_entity_poly.pdbx_seq_one_letter_code
_entity_poly.pdbx_strand_id
1 'polypeptide(L)'
;MHSVVDWLSFAVWEDGVLIRSLSLSPDGGIQENIGKPYDFELPYWAGEHAVEPVPGWHNQDPYPLPFHPLDLGEEALRALFGFSVEGRSAPDDIDAEAVHLHGFRVTDPAGEEQAAREAAYRSGTTGHGTTAEVPDGTGRNDPRGRP
;
A
#
# COMPACT_ATOMS: atom_id res chain seq x y z
N MET A 1 -13.35 -11.15 7.29
CA MET A 1 -12.96 -9.88 6.63
C MET A 1 -11.51 -10.08 6.24
N HIS A 2 -11.23 -10.33 4.96
CA HIS A 2 -9.85 -10.50 4.52
C HIS A 2 -9.24 -9.10 4.36
N SER A 3 -8.12 -8.86 5.03
CA SER A 3 -7.30 -7.68 4.73
C SER A 3 -6.74 -7.89 3.33
N VAL A 4 -7.13 -7.04 2.41
CA VAL A 4 -6.91 -7.25 0.96
C VAL A 4 -5.74 -6.41 0.46
N VAL A 5 -4.90 -5.87 1.34
CA VAL A 5 -3.84 -4.97 0.89
C VAL A 5 -2.50 -5.43 1.44
N ASP A 6 -1.85 -6.30 0.67
CA ASP A 6 -0.43 -6.64 0.89
C ASP A 6 0.44 -5.46 0.45
N TRP A 7 0.29 -4.32 1.12
CA TRP A 7 1.01 -3.10 0.81
C TRP A 7 2.13 -2.88 1.81
N LEU A 8 3.34 -2.79 1.30
CA LEU A 8 4.49 -2.33 2.06
C LEU A 8 4.78 -0.87 1.72
N SER A 9 4.96 -0.05 2.75
CA SER A 9 5.49 1.30 2.60
C SER A 9 6.35 1.67 3.81
N PHE A 10 7.59 2.10 3.57
CA PHE A 10 8.43 2.70 4.59
C PHE A 10 9.30 3.81 4.02
N ALA A 11 9.71 4.73 4.89
CA ALA A 11 10.63 5.81 4.54
C ALA A 11 11.61 6.05 5.70
N VAL A 12 12.87 6.27 5.37
CA VAL A 12 13.94 6.58 6.32
C VAL A 12 14.49 7.96 6.02
N TRP A 13 14.58 8.77 7.06
CA TRP A 13 15.07 10.13 7.00
C TRP A 13 16.26 10.30 7.94
N GLU A 14 17.33 10.93 7.46
CA GLU A 14 18.49 11.31 8.25
C GLU A 14 18.71 12.80 8.10
N ASP A 15 18.79 13.52 9.22
CA ASP A 15 18.98 14.97 9.26
C ASP A 15 18.03 15.77 8.32
N GLY A 16 16.78 15.31 8.22
CA GLY A 16 15.77 15.92 7.35
C GLY A 16 15.88 15.59 5.86
N VAL A 17 16.82 14.71 5.49
CA VAL A 17 16.99 14.23 4.11
C VAL A 17 16.39 12.83 3.97
N LEU A 18 15.57 12.63 2.95
CA LEU A 18 15.04 11.30 2.61
C LEU A 18 16.17 10.43 2.06
N ILE A 19 16.54 9.39 2.80
CA ILE A 19 17.63 8.47 2.44
C ILE A 19 17.10 7.26 1.69
N ARG A 20 15.98 6.71 2.16
CA ARG A 20 15.34 5.55 1.56
C ARG A 20 13.83 5.70 1.60
N SER A 21 13.13 5.41 0.50
CA SER A 21 11.70 5.21 0.48
C SER A 21 11.35 4.04 -0.44
N LEU A 22 10.49 3.18 0.03
CA LEU A 22 9.97 2.06 -0.73
C LEU A 22 8.46 1.97 -0.52
N SER A 23 7.71 1.90 -1.61
CA SER A 23 6.27 1.66 -1.60
C SER A 23 5.91 0.70 -2.72
N LEU A 24 5.29 -0.42 -2.39
CA LEU A 24 4.90 -1.44 -3.36
C LEU A 24 3.70 -2.27 -2.88
N SER A 25 2.95 -2.79 -3.83
CA SER A 25 1.84 -3.71 -3.60
C SER A 25 1.68 -4.65 -4.81
N PRO A 26 1.07 -5.84 -4.66
CA PRO A 26 0.82 -6.73 -5.79
C PRO A 26 -0.01 -6.10 -6.90
N ASP A 27 -1.01 -5.30 -6.54
CA ASP A 27 -1.92 -4.66 -7.49
C ASP A 27 -1.31 -3.42 -8.16
N GLY A 28 -0.52 -2.64 -7.40
CA GLY A 28 0.06 -1.38 -7.85
C GLY A 28 1.50 -1.50 -8.36
N GLY A 29 2.15 -2.64 -8.19
CA GLY A 29 3.57 -2.80 -8.48
C GLY A 29 4.45 -1.95 -7.54
N ILE A 30 5.61 -1.55 -8.02
CA ILE A 30 6.53 -0.66 -7.30
C ILE A 30 6.11 0.79 -7.59
N GLN A 31 5.56 1.46 -6.60
CA GLN A 31 5.09 2.85 -6.71
C GLN A 31 6.19 3.86 -6.36
N GLU A 32 7.06 3.50 -5.41
CA GLU A 32 8.20 4.31 -5.03
C GLU A 32 9.39 3.42 -4.70
N ASN A 33 10.57 3.83 -5.15
CA ASN A 33 11.83 3.14 -4.85
C ASN A 33 12.97 4.17 -4.92
N ILE A 34 13.13 4.93 -3.84
CA ILE A 34 14.10 6.02 -3.74
C ILE A 34 15.25 5.60 -2.83
N GLY A 35 16.45 5.96 -3.19
CA GLY A 35 17.67 5.68 -2.45
C GLY A 35 18.22 4.28 -2.68
N LYS A 36 19.35 3.98 -2.01
CA LYS A 36 19.99 2.67 -2.11
C LYS A 36 19.28 1.68 -1.17
N PRO A 37 18.96 0.45 -1.63
CA PRO A 37 18.45 -0.59 -0.76
C PRO A 37 19.39 -0.87 0.41
N TYR A 38 18.82 -1.13 1.58
CA TYR A 38 19.56 -1.61 2.75
C TYR A 38 19.97 -3.08 2.57
N ASP A 39 20.94 -3.51 3.35
CA ASP A 39 21.47 -4.89 3.25
C ASP A 39 20.38 -5.94 3.50
N PHE A 40 19.41 -5.67 4.36
CA PHE A 40 18.29 -6.59 4.60
C PHE A 40 17.33 -6.72 3.40
N GLU A 41 17.29 -5.74 2.51
CA GLU A 41 16.46 -5.78 1.30
C GLU A 41 17.10 -6.63 0.17
N LEU A 42 18.45 -6.73 0.15
CA LEU A 42 19.18 -7.30 -0.98
C LEU A 42 18.77 -8.73 -1.34
N PRO A 43 18.57 -9.67 -0.38
CA PRO A 43 18.11 -11.02 -0.68
C PRO A 43 16.76 -11.06 -1.40
N TYR A 44 15.86 -10.15 -1.05
CA TYR A 44 14.54 -10.02 -1.68
C TYR A 44 14.67 -9.58 -3.13
N TRP A 45 15.47 -8.56 -3.39
CA TRP A 45 15.72 -8.08 -4.75
C TRP A 45 16.54 -9.09 -5.59
N ALA A 46 17.33 -9.94 -4.96
CA ALA A 46 18.06 -11.02 -5.61
C ALA A 46 17.17 -12.23 -5.96
N GLY A 47 15.91 -12.26 -5.51
CA GLY A 47 14.97 -13.35 -5.76
C GLY A 47 15.12 -14.55 -4.80
N GLU A 48 15.83 -14.39 -3.70
CA GLU A 48 16.01 -15.46 -2.69
C GLU A 48 14.71 -15.71 -1.89
N HIS A 49 13.77 -14.74 -1.91
CA HIS A 49 12.47 -14.80 -1.25
C HIS A 49 11.30 -14.76 -2.26
N ALA A 50 11.47 -15.41 -3.41
CA ALA A 50 10.43 -15.49 -4.41
C ALA A 50 9.17 -16.19 -3.86
N VAL A 51 7.99 -15.69 -4.23
CA VAL A 51 6.73 -16.32 -3.84
C VAL A 51 6.54 -17.61 -4.62
N GLU A 52 6.50 -18.73 -3.90
CA GLU A 52 6.28 -20.04 -4.51
C GLU A 52 4.80 -20.20 -4.93
N PRO A 53 4.54 -20.82 -6.09
CA PRO A 53 3.18 -21.15 -6.51
C PRO A 53 2.49 -22.06 -5.50
N VAL A 54 1.19 -21.84 -5.28
CA VAL A 54 0.41 -22.68 -4.36
C VAL A 54 0.28 -24.10 -4.92
N PRO A 55 0.73 -25.13 -4.19
CA PRO A 55 0.64 -26.51 -4.65
C PRO A 55 -0.80 -26.92 -4.94
N GLY A 56 -1.02 -27.53 -6.12
CA GLY A 56 -2.35 -28.02 -6.54
C GLY A 56 -3.19 -27.00 -7.31
N TRP A 57 -2.75 -25.76 -7.42
CA TRP A 57 -3.38 -24.78 -8.31
C TRP A 57 -2.67 -24.79 -9.67
N HIS A 58 -3.36 -25.38 -10.66
CA HIS A 58 -2.86 -25.40 -12.02
C HIS A 58 -3.21 -24.08 -12.73
N ASN A 59 -2.27 -23.56 -13.53
CA ASN A 59 -2.39 -22.30 -14.27
C ASN A 59 -2.48 -21.03 -13.40
N GLN A 60 -1.78 -21.03 -12.28
CA GLN A 60 -1.60 -19.82 -11.47
C GLN A 60 -0.69 -18.85 -12.22
N ASP A 61 -1.13 -17.59 -12.33
CA ASP A 61 -0.26 -16.52 -12.84
C ASP A 61 0.93 -16.30 -11.89
N PRO A 62 2.10 -15.95 -12.41
CA PRO A 62 3.25 -15.60 -11.58
C PRO A 62 2.91 -14.45 -10.63
N TYR A 63 3.46 -14.52 -9.41
CA TYR A 63 3.29 -13.42 -8.48
C TYR A 63 3.87 -12.12 -9.08
N PRO A 64 3.16 -10.97 -9.02
CA PRO A 64 3.50 -9.78 -9.80
C PRO A 64 4.75 -9.04 -9.30
N LEU A 65 5.24 -9.39 -8.10
CA LEU A 65 6.43 -8.82 -7.49
C LEU A 65 7.50 -9.88 -7.29
N PRO A 66 8.78 -9.51 -7.17
CA PRO A 66 9.87 -10.47 -6.93
C PRO A 66 9.79 -11.17 -5.57
N PHE A 67 8.99 -10.66 -4.63
CA PHE A 67 8.80 -11.18 -3.28
C PHE A 67 7.44 -10.74 -2.72
N HIS A 68 7.02 -11.35 -1.61
CA HIS A 68 5.81 -10.93 -0.92
C HIS A 68 6.06 -9.66 -0.09
N PRO A 69 5.27 -8.59 -0.23
CA PRO A 69 5.49 -7.32 0.47
C PRO A 69 5.54 -7.44 1.99
N LEU A 70 4.70 -8.30 2.57
CA LEU A 70 4.67 -8.49 4.02
C LEU A 70 5.96 -9.14 4.56
N ASP A 71 6.57 -10.06 3.79
CA ASP A 71 7.82 -10.71 4.23
C ASP A 71 8.95 -9.68 4.35
N LEU A 72 9.10 -8.80 3.35
CA LEU A 72 10.05 -7.70 3.45
C LEU A 72 9.63 -6.69 4.52
N GLY A 73 8.32 -6.48 4.74
CA GLY A 73 7.80 -5.61 5.79
C GLY A 73 8.21 -6.05 7.18
N GLU A 74 8.08 -7.33 7.48
CA GLU A 74 8.51 -7.92 8.76
C GLU A 74 10.03 -7.81 8.95
N GLU A 75 10.81 -8.05 7.89
CA GLU A 75 12.26 -7.88 7.94
C GLU A 75 12.67 -6.42 8.12
N ALA A 76 11.96 -5.47 7.49
CA ALA A 76 12.18 -4.04 7.70
C ALA A 76 11.86 -3.61 9.14
N LEU A 77 10.78 -4.12 9.73
CA LEU A 77 10.46 -3.87 11.14
C LEU A 77 11.56 -4.39 12.06
N ARG A 78 12.06 -5.59 11.81
CA ARG A 78 13.15 -6.18 12.59
C ARG A 78 14.45 -5.40 12.43
N ALA A 79 14.83 -5.09 11.20
CA ALA A 79 16.10 -4.42 10.91
C ALA A 79 16.13 -2.96 11.40
N LEU A 80 15.00 -2.24 11.31
CA LEU A 80 14.94 -0.82 11.65
C LEU A 80 14.52 -0.56 13.10
N PHE A 81 13.72 -1.46 13.69
CA PHE A 81 13.12 -1.26 15.01
C PHE A 81 13.41 -2.39 16.00
N GLY A 82 13.94 -3.52 15.55
CA GLY A 82 14.34 -4.64 16.39
C GLY A 82 13.18 -5.57 16.82
N PHE A 83 12.01 -5.50 16.18
CA PHE A 83 10.88 -6.37 16.47
C PHE A 83 10.13 -6.79 15.20
N SER A 84 9.30 -7.82 15.32
CA SER A 84 8.39 -8.31 14.29
C SER A 84 6.95 -8.28 14.81
N VAL A 85 5.96 -8.03 13.95
CA VAL A 85 4.54 -7.97 14.34
C VAL A 85 3.82 -9.28 14.06
N GLU A 86 3.97 -9.83 12.85
CA GLU A 86 3.26 -11.05 12.44
C GLU A 86 4.22 -12.23 12.20
N GLY A 87 5.50 -11.97 12.12
CA GLY A 87 6.54 -12.98 11.92
C GLY A 87 6.82 -13.83 13.17
N ARG A 88 7.72 -14.79 13.03
CA ARG A 88 8.23 -15.53 14.19
C ARG A 88 9.17 -14.63 14.97
N SER A 89 8.90 -14.45 16.25
CA SER A 89 9.82 -13.76 17.16
C SER A 89 11.18 -14.49 17.18
N ALA A 90 12.25 -13.75 16.99
CA ALA A 90 13.62 -14.24 17.18
C ALA A 90 14.04 -13.99 18.65
N PRO A 91 15.04 -14.76 19.14
CA PRO A 91 15.53 -14.59 20.51
C PRO A 91 16.06 -13.20 20.83
N ASP A 92 16.50 -12.47 19.81
CA ASP A 92 17.09 -11.14 19.91
C ASP A 92 16.06 -10.02 19.60
N ASP A 93 14.81 -10.37 19.26
CA ASP A 93 13.77 -9.39 19.02
C ASP A 93 13.41 -8.64 20.31
N ILE A 94 13.20 -7.35 20.17
CA ILE A 94 12.70 -6.50 21.25
C ILE A 94 11.24 -6.84 21.50
N ASP A 95 10.84 -6.99 22.75
CA ASP A 95 9.44 -7.10 23.13
C ASP A 95 8.75 -5.74 22.82
N ALA A 96 7.96 -5.69 21.75
CA ALA A 96 7.29 -4.49 21.31
C ALA A 96 6.29 -3.95 22.37
N GLU A 97 5.73 -4.81 23.22
CA GLU A 97 4.83 -4.40 24.31
C GLU A 97 5.60 -3.75 25.47
N ALA A 98 6.89 -4.06 25.62
CA ALA A 98 7.75 -3.48 26.64
C ALA A 98 8.37 -2.14 26.22
N VAL A 99 8.23 -1.73 24.95
CA VAL A 99 8.77 -0.44 24.47
C VAL A 99 7.98 0.72 25.07
N HIS A 100 8.71 1.58 25.79
CA HIS A 100 8.12 2.77 26.40
C HIS A 100 7.84 3.84 25.31
N LEU A 101 6.55 4.09 25.05
CA LEU A 101 6.13 5.11 24.10
C LEU A 101 5.78 6.41 24.81
N HIS A 102 6.29 7.52 24.27
CA HIS A 102 5.88 8.86 24.68
C HIS A 102 4.65 9.30 23.89
N GLY A 103 3.51 9.38 24.58
CA GLY A 103 2.28 9.90 23.99
C GLY A 103 2.24 11.42 24.01
N PHE A 104 1.93 12.02 22.89
CA PHE A 104 1.70 13.46 22.80
C PHE A 104 0.25 13.73 22.47
N ARG A 105 -0.35 14.67 23.19
CA ARG A 105 -1.68 15.19 22.82
C ARG A 105 -1.48 16.35 21.87
N VAL A 106 -1.93 16.20 20.64
CA VAL A 106 -2.03 17.31 19.70
C VAL A 106 -3.24 18.14 20.10
N THR A 107 -3.03 19.44 20.35
CA THR A 107 -4.09 20.39 20.64
C THR A 107 -4.21 21.36 19.47
N ASP A 108 -5.44 21.58 19.03
CA ASP A 108 -5.81 22.60 18.05
C ASP A 108 -6.77 23.61 18.74
N PRO A 109 -6.24 24.52 19.57
CA PRO A 109 -7.05 25.42 20.39
C PRO A 109 -7.95 26.35 19.58
N ALA A 110 -7.55 26.67 18.35
CA ALA A 110 -8.31 27.55 17.45
C ALA A 110 -9.27 26.75 16.54
N GLY A 111 -9.18 25.42 16.51
CA GLY A 111 -9.98 24.56 15.62
C GLY A 111 -9.67 24.72 14.13
N GLU A 112 -8.56 25.36 13.81
CA GLU A 112 -8.20 25.70 12.42
C GLU A 112 -7.89 24.45 11.59
N GLU A 113 -7.16 23.48 12.15
CA GLU A 113 -6.85 22.23 11.47
C GLU A 113 -8.11 21.38 11.26
N GLN A 114 -9.00 21.32 12.27
CA GLN A 114 -10.25 20.59 12.15
C GLN A 114 -11.13 21.23 11.09
N ALA A 115 -11.24 22.54 11.06
CA ALA A 115 -12.01 23.28 10.05
C ALA A 115 -11.44 23.07 8.63
N ALA A 116 -10.12 23.06 8.50
CA ALA A 116 -9.44 22.77 7.23
C ALA A 116 -9.72 21.34 6.73
N ARG A 117 -9.66 20.34 7.61
CA ARG A 117 -9.98 18.93 7.26
C ARG A 117 -11.45 18.77 6.85
N GLU A 118 -12.38 19.39 7.59
CA GLU A 118 -13.81 19.35 7.24
C GLU A 118 -14.10 20.06 5.91
N ALA A 119 -13.41 21.15 5.62
CA ALA A 119 -13.52 21.85 4.35
C ALA A 119 -12.98 21.00 3.18
N ALA A 120 -11.84 20.36 3.36
CA ALA A 120 -11.25 19.44 2.38
C ALA A 120 -12.15 18.22 2.12
N TYR A 121 -12.73 17.64 3.16
CA TYR A 121 -13.67 16.52 3.04
C TYR A 121 -14.92 16.93 2.24
N ARG A 122 -15.51 18.08 2.56
CA ARG A 122 -16.67 18.60 1.83
C ARG A 122 -16.38 18.91 0.37
N SER A 123 -15.22 19.46 0.06
CA SER A 123 -14.81 19.73 -1.33
C SER A 123 -14.51 18.45 -2.13
N GLY A 124 -13.98 17.40 -1.49
CA GLY A 124 -13.73 16.09 -2.12
C GLY A 124 -15.01 15.29 -2.40
N THR A 125 -16.07 15.50 -1.63
CA THR A 125 -17.36 14.78 -1.82
C THR A 125 -18.22 15.39 -2.93
N THR A 126 -17.95 16.62 -3.37
CA THR A 126 -18.74 17.29 -4.42
C THR A 126 -18.35 16.84 -5.84
N GLY A 127 -17.33 16.01 -6.01
CA GLY A 127 -16.82 15.56 -7.32
C GLY A 127 -17.41 14.25 -7.89
N HIS A 128 -18.36 13.59 -7.20
CA HIS A 128 -18.95 12.32 -7.66
C HIS A 128 -20.47 12.42 -7.88
N GLY A 129 -20.90 13.32 -8.73
CA GLY A 129 -22.30 13.52 -9.04
C GLY A 129 -22.56 14.11 -10.42
N THR A 130 -21.82 13.68 -11.45
CA THR A 130 -22.26 13.92 -12.83
C THR A 130 -22.70 12.60 -13.43
N THR A 131 -23.97 12.32 -13.26
CA THR A 131 -24.69 11.30 -14.04
C THR A 131 -24.57 11.71 -15.52
N ALA A 132 -23.78 11.00 -16.28
CA ALA A 132 -23.78 11.11 -17.73
C ALA A 132 -25.16 10.64 -18.22
N GLU A 133 -25.96 11.58 -18.69
CA GLU A 133 -27.21 11.33 -19.41
C GLU A 133 -26.86 10.59 -20.69
N VAL A 134 -27.28 9.33 -20.76
CA VAL A 134 -27.16 8.50 -21.97
C VAL A 134 -28.22 9.00 -22.95
N PRO A 135 -27.89 9.49 -24.15
CA PRO A 135 -28.90 9.86 -25.14
C PRO A 135 -29.59 8.61 -25.63
N ASP A 136 -30.92 8.58 -25.45
CA ASP A 136 -31.83 7.57 -25.99
C ASP A 136 -31.83 7.63 -27.51
N GLY A 137 -31.10 6.70 -28.13
CA GLY A 137 -31.01 6.53 -29.58
C GLY A 137 -32.09 5.59 -30.12
N THR A 138 -33.36 5.98 -30.05
CA THR A 138 -34.42 5.30 -30.81
C THR A 138 -34.37 5.68 -32.28
N GLY A 139 -33.44 5.08 -33.02
CA GLY A 139 -33.46 5.05 -34.48
C GLY A 139 -34.32 3.92 -34.97
N ARG A 140 -35.57 4.20 -35.36
CA ARG A 140 -36.44 3.30 -36.11
C ARG A 140 -35.79 2.94 -37.45
N ASN A 141 -35.42 1.69 -37.61
CA ASN A 141 -35.16 1.12 -38.92
C ASN A 141 -36.47 0.62 -39.49
N ASP A 142 -36.94 1.25 -40.55
CA ASP A 142 -38.07 0.82 -41.40
C ASP A 142 -37.54 -0.10 -42.51
N PRO A 143 -37.95 -1.40 -42.57
CA PRO A 143 -37.51 -2.27 -43.63
C PRO A 143 -38.62 -2.44 -44.68
N ARG A 144 -38.81 -1.48 -45.58
CA ARG A 144 -39.62 -1.71 -46.79
C ARG A 144 -39.08 -0.90 -47.97
N GLY A 145 -38.57 -1.61 -48.94
CA GLY A 145 -38.23 -1.09 -50.23
C GLY A 145 -37.60 -2.14 -51.11
N ARG A 146 -38.41 -3.03 -51.66
CA ARG A 146 -38.16 -3.75 -52.92
C ARG A 146 -38.66 -2.90 -54.11
N PRO A 147 -38.34 -3.18 -55.35
CA PRO A 147 -37.89 -4.43 -56.00
C PRO A 147 -36.38 -4.45 -56.36
#